data_399ab9b5bf6d57297673fe6bba2506b2
#
_entry.id   399ab9b5bf6d57297673fe6bba2506b2
#
_cell.length_a   1.000
_cell.length_b   1.000
_cell.length_c   1.000
_cell.angle_alpha   90.00
_cell.angle_beta   90.00
_cell.angle_gamma   90.00
#
_symmetry.space_group_name_H-M   'P 1'
#
loop_
_entity.id
_entity.type
_entity.pdbx_description
1 polymer ?
#
loop_
_entity_poly.entity_id
_entity_poly.type
_entity_poly.pdbx_seq_one_letter_code
_entity_poly.pdbx_strand_id
1 'polypeptide(L)'
;STSRGLGDVYKRQEDTARVVSNYADVIAMRHPKEGAPLRASLSARVPVINAGDGGHAHPSQTMIDLMTIRQRKGRLDHLTIGFCGDLKFGRTVHSLTAALSQFEGNRFVFISPEDLRLPQYVKNESLEPTHQIYKETADLEAELPHLDVLYMTRIQQERFFNEEEYLRLKGCYQLDEALLQKAPQDMPVLHPLPRIDEIKKDVDDDPRAAYFDQVHNGVYIRMAIILALLDIPDPVTGKKVLEA
;
A
#
# COMPACT_ATOMS: atom_id res chain seq x y z
N SER A 1 34.86 22.40 -3.35
CA SER A 1 33.59 21.69 -3.25
C SER A 1 32.98 21.94 -1.89
N THR A 2 32.12 22.93 -1.82
CA THR A 2 31.35 23.22 -0.60
C THR A 2 30.30 22.15 -0.42
N SER A 3 30.43 21.32 0.62
CA SER A 3 29.37 20.42 1.10
C SER A 3 28.20 21.31 1.54
N ARG A 4 27.19 21.44 0.70
CA ARG A 4 25.91 22.02 1.11
C ARG A 4 25.28 21.05 2.09
N GLY A 5 25.21 21.44 3.35
CA GLY A 5 24.71 20.59 4.42
C GLY A 5 23.25 20.20 4.20
N LEU A 6 22.84 19.08 4.79
CA LEU A 6 21.46 18.56 4.79
C LEU A 6 20.40 19.66 5.09
N GLY A 7 20.75 20.66 5.91
CA GLY A 7 19.90 21.81 6.22
C GLY A 7 19.51 22.68 5.01
N ASP A 8 20.36 22.82 4.01
CA ASP A 8 20.07 23.62 2.82
C ASP A 8 19.10 22.92 1.85
N VAL A 9 19.10 21.58 1.83
CA VAL A 9 18.16 20.80 1.03
C VAL A 9 16.76 20.90 1.62
N TYR A 10 16.61 20.91 2.93
CA TYR A 10 15.32 21.06 3.59
C TYR A 10 14.72 22.47 3.43
N LYS A 11 15.54 23.51 3.56
CA LYS A 11 15.10 24.90 3.31
C LYS A 11 14.55 25.10 1.90
N ARG A 12 15.17 24.45 0.90
CA ARG A 12 14.69 24.50 -0.50
C ARG A 12 13.34 23.81 -0.69
N GLN A 13 13.05 22.74 0.04
CA GLN A 13 11.75 22.06 -0.04
C GLN A 13 10.63 22.92 0.54
N GLU A 14 10.86 23.58 1.66
CA GLU A 14 9.92 24.53 2.26
C GLU A 14 9.64 25.71 1.33
N ASP A 15 10.67 26.30 0.75
CA ASP A 15 10.53 27.38 -0.23
C ASP A 15 9.76 26.91 -1.48
N THR A 16 10.06 25.71 -1.97
CA THR A 16 9.34 25.11 -3.11
C THR A 16 7.86 24.96 -2.78
N ALA A 17 7.51 24.43 -1.61
CA ALA A 17 6.12 24.25 -1.20
C ALA A 17 5.38 25.59 -1.12
N ARG A 18 6.01 26.64 -0.57
CA ARG A 18 5.45 27.99 -0.52
C ARG A 18 5.23 28.61 -1.90
N VAL A 19 6.21 28.42 -2.80
CA VAL A 19 6.12 28.97 -4.15
C VAL A 19 5.01 28.28 -4.93
N VAL A 20 4.98 26.94 -4.92
CA VAL A 20 3.96 26.14 -5.63
C VAL A 20 2.54 26.45 -5.11
N SER A 21 2.39 26.71 -3.80
CA SER A 21 1.11 27.09 -3.21
C SER A 21 0.47 28.36 -3.80
N ASN A 22 1.22 29.17 -4.56
CA ASN A 22 0.65 30.32 -5.25
C ASN A 22 0.06 29.98 -6.62
N TYR A 23 0.27 28.76 -7.10
CA TYR A 23 -0.12 28.33 -8.45
C TYR A 23 -1.07 27.14 -8.46
N ALA A 24 -1.40 26.59 -7.29
CA ALA A 24 -2.22 25.39 -7.17
C ALA A 24 -3.10 25.45 -5.92
N ASP A 25 -4.27 24.80 -5.97
CA ASP A 25 -5.18 24.67 -4.84
C ASP A 25 -4.87 23.43 -3.99
N VAL A 26 -4.13 22.45 -4.55
CA VAL A 26 -3.65 21.24 -3.88
C VAL A 26 -2.32 20.81 -4.49
N ILE A 27 -1.44 20.24 -3.66
CA ILE A 27 -0.13 19.72 -4.09
C ILE A 27 -0.11 18.20 -3.85
N ALA A 28 0.09 17.39 -4.90
CA ALA A 28 0.41 15.98 -4.77
C ALA A 28 1.93 15.79 -4.82
N MET A 29 2.52 15.24 -3.75
CA MET A 29 3.97 15.09 -3.63
C MET A 29 4.36 13.63 -3.45
N ARG A 30 5.25 13.14 -4.33
CA ARG A 30 5.97 11.88 -4.15
C ARG A 30 7.44 12.18 -3.94
N HIS A 31 8.05 11.60 -2.90
CA HIS A 31 9.42 11.90 -2.54
C HIS A 31 10.17 10.65 -2.04
N PRO A 32 11.48 10.48 -2.36
CA PRO A 32 12.26 9.33 -1.89
C PRO A 32 12.58 9.35 -0.40
N LYS A 33 12.50 10.52 0.26
CA LYS A 33 12.74 10.64 1.71
C LYS A 33 11.44 10.59 2.48
N GLU A 34 11.43 9.79 3.54
CA GLU A 34 10.35 9.70 4.51
C GLU A 34 10.06 11.04 5.19
N GLY A 35 8.78 11.34 5.42
CA GLY A 35 8.33 12.57 6.04
C GLY A 35 8.43 13.85 5.17
N ALA A 36 8.95 13.76 3.93
CA ALA A 36 9.08 14.94 3.07
C ALA A 36 7.74 15.60 2.72
N PRO A 37 6.64 14.87 2.39
CA PRO A 37 5.33 15.48 2.19
C PRO A 37 4.77 16.15 3.45
N LEU A 38 4.97 15.54 4.62
CA LEU A 38 4.58 16.17 5.90
C LEU A 38 5.37 17.47 6.12
N ARG A 39 6.67 17.47 5.88
CA ARG A 39 7.49 18.68 6.01
C ARG A 39 7.05 19.77 5.04
N ALA A 40 6.71 19.40 3.81
CA ALA A 40 6.19 20.34 2.81
C ALA A 40 4.83 20.93 3.26
N SER A 41 3.95 20.13 3.85
CA SER A 41 2.63 20.58 4.31
C SER A 41 2.70 21.64 5.41
N LEU A 42 3.75 21.61 6.25
CA LEU A 42 3.96 22.62 7.29
C LEU A 42 4.31 24.02 6.74
N SER A 43 4.74 24.08 5.48
CA SER A 43 5.16 25.32 4.82
C SER A 43 4.23 25.72 3.67
N ALA A 44 3.47 24.79 3.12
CA ALA A 44 2.47 25.05 2.09
C ALA A 44 1.28 25.85 2.63
N ARG A 45 0.64 26.62 1.75
CA ARG A 45 -0.62 27.34 2.03
C ARG A 45 -1.85 26.58 1.58
N VAL A 46 -1.64 25.49 0.88
CA VAL A 46 -2.67 24.59 0.33
C VAL A 46 -2.43 23.16 0.83
N PRO A 47 -3.43 22.30 0.80
CA PRO A 47 -3.28 20.90 1.19
C PRO A 47 -2.19 20.19 0.39
N VAL A 48 -1.44 19.29 1.06
CA VAL A 48 -0.42 18.44 0.44
C VAL A 48 -0.83 16.98 0.57
N ILE A 49 -0.98 16.31 -0.57
CA ILE A 49 -1.28 14.88 -0.65
C ILE A 49 0.03 14.11 -0.67
N ASN A 50 0.23 13.20 0.28
CA ASN A 50 1.33 12.25 0.24
C ASN A 50 1.05 11.17 -0.82
N ALA A 51 1.72 11.25 -1.97
CA ALA A 51 1.67 10.28 -3.06
C ALA A 51 2.75 9.18 -2.96
N GLY A 52 3.32 9.02 -1.76
CA GLY A 52 4.35 8.04 -1.41
C GLY A 52 5.66 8.68 -1.00
N ASP A 53 6.13 8.39 0.22
CA ASP A 53 7.36 8.89 0.80
C ASP A 53 8.31 7.75 1.19
N GLY A 54 9.35 7.57 0.43
CA GLY A 54 10.39 6.57 0.69
C GLY A 54 9.84 5.15 0.85
N GLY A 55 10.23 4.49 1.92
CA GLY A 55 9.71 3.20 2.36
C GLY A 55 8.58 3.28 3.38
N HIS A 56 8.21 4.50 3.80
CA HIS A 56 7.33 4.74 4.95
C HIS A 56 5.84 4.52 4.62
N ALA A 57 5.22 5.35 3.77
CA ALA A 57 3.78 5.30 3.56
C ALA A 57 3.34 5.60 2.12
N HIS A 58 2.18 5.06 1.77
CA HIS A 58 1.46 5.41 0.54
C HIS A 58 -0.05 5.52 0.84
N PRO A 59 -0.51 6.59 1.53
CA PRO A 59 -1.87 6.68 2.05
C PRO A 59 -2.96 6.49 0.99
N SER A 60 -2.80 7.09 -0.19
CA SER A 60 -3.78 6.93 -1.27
C SER A 60 -3.87 5.50 -1.78
N GLN A 61 -2.76 4.72 -1.77
CA GLN A 61 -2.81 3.30 -2.12
C GLN A 61 -3.55 2.50 -1.06
N THR A 62 -3.30 2.79 0.21
CA THR A 62 -4.03 2.14 1.31
C THR A 62 -5.55 2.33 1.18
N MET A 63 -6.02 3.53 0.86
CA MET A 63 -7.44 3.81 0.65
C MET A 63 -8.00 3.04 -0.55
N ILE A 64 -7.23 2.92 -1.64
CA ILE A 64 -7.58 2.13 -2.82
C ILE A 64 -7.73 0.65 -2.46
N ASP A 65 -6.79 0.12 -1.68
CA ASP A 65 -6.77 -1.26 -1.24
C ASP A 65 -7.97 -1.56 -0.35
N LEU A 66 -8.26 -0.71 0.64
CA LEU A 66 -9.44 -0.80 1.51
C LEU A 66 -10.75 -0.75 0.71
N MET A 67 -10.87 0.17 -0.25
CA MET A 67 -12.05 0.25 -1.12
C MET A 67 -12.23 -1.03 -1.92
N THR A 68 -11.16 -1.59 -2.48
CA THR A 68 -11.20 -2.81 -3.27
C THR A 68 -11.60 -4.02 -2.41
N ILE A 69 -11.02 -4.16 -1.22
CA ILE A 69 -11.40 -5.21 -0.27
C ILE A 69 -12.88 -5.07 0.12
N ARG A 70 -13.32 -3.86 0.47
CA ARG A 70 -14.72 -3.58 0.81
C ARG A 70 -15.69 -3.93 -0.32
N GLN A 71 -15.35 -3.61 -1.57
CA GLN A 71 -16.17 -3.96 -2.73
C GLN A 71 -16.25 -5.47 -2.97
N ARG A 72 -15.14 -6.19 -2.79
CA ARG A 72 -15.06 -7.62 -3.05
C ARG A 72 -15.57 -8.49 -1.91
N LYS A 73 -15.38 -8.07 -0.65
CA LYS A 73 -15.76 -8.85 0.54
C LYS A 73 -16.98 -8.28 1.29
N GLY A 74 -17.43 -7.06 0.94
CA GLY A 74 -18.57 -6.41 1.62
C GLY A 74 -18.23 -5.85 3.01
N ARG A 75 -17.03 -6.16 3.56
CA ARG A 75 -16.58 -5.80 4.91
C ARG A 75 -15.09 -5.56 4.95
N LEU A 76 -14.58 -4.98 6.04
CA LEU A 76 -13.16 -4.80 6.33
C LEU A 76 -12.73 -5.46 7.65
N ASP A 77 -13.65 -6.01 8.37
CA ASP A 77 -13.51 -6.73 9.64
C ASP A 77 -13.61 -8.25 9.47
N HIS A 78 -13.13 -9.02 10.47
CA HIS A 78 -13.24 -10.48 10.52
C HIS A 78 -12.72 -11.16 9.23
N LEU A 79 -11.62 -10.67 8.66
CA LEU A 79 -10.95 -11.20 7.47
C LEU A 79 -9.63 -11.85 7.85
N THR A 80 -9.28 -12.91 7.14
CA THR A 80 -7.91 -13.46 7.12
C THR A 80 -7.18 -12.92 5.90
N ILE A 81 -6.21 -12.03 6.12
CA ILE A 81 -5.50 -11.33 5.06
C ILE A 81 -4.08 -11.89 4.91
N GLY A 82 -3.77 -12.46 3.75
CA GLY A 82 -2.43 -12.90 3.37
C GLY A 82 -1.67 -11.77 2.67
N PHE A 83 -0.49 -11.41 3.18
CA PHE A 83 0.47 -10.56 2.49
C PHE A 83 1.63 -11.42 2.01
N CYS A 84 1.92 -11.42 0.71
CA CYS A 84 2.93 -12.30 0.12
C CYS A 84 3.97 -11.53 -0.70
N GLY A 85 5.25 -11.80 -0.46
CA GLY A 85 6.38 -11.26 -1.22
C GLY A 85 7.36 -10.45 -0.38
N ASP A 86 7.69 -9.22 -0.80
CA ASP A 86 8.59 -8.32 -0.08
C ASP A 86 7.83 -7.55 1.01
N LEU A 87 7.83 -8.08 2.23
CA LEU A 87 7.18 -7.46 3.36
C LEU A 87 8.11 -6.50 4.12
N LYS A 88 9.43 -6.60 3.87
CA LYS A 88 10.44 -5.76 4.54
C LYS A 88 10.45 -4.33 4.01
N PHE A 89 10.42 -4.17 2.69
CA PHE A 89 10.50 -2.88 2.03
C PHE A 89 9.16 -2.44 1.42
N GLY A 90 8.12 -3.29 1.56
CA GLY A 90 6.79 -3.10 1.02
C GLY A 90 5.98 -2.06 1.78
N ARG A 91 6.21 -0.75 1.55
CA ARG A 91 5.45 0.34 2.21
C ARG A 91 3.93 0.20 2.10
N THR A 92 3.42 -0.37 1.01
CA THR A 92 1.99 -0.62 0.84
C THR A 92 1.48 -1.69 1.80
N VAL A 93 2.30 -2.72 2.08
CA VAL A 93 2.02 -3.73 3.10
C VAL A 93 1.97 -3.08 4.49
N HIS A 94 2.98 -2.26 4.84
CA HIS A 94 3.04 -1.59 6.14
C HIS A 94 1.80 -0.72 6.37
N SER A 95 1.48 0.15 5.41
CA SER A 95 0.34 1.05 5.51
C SER A 95 -1.01 0.32 5.55
N LEU A 96 -1.17 -0.74 4.74
CA LEU A 96 -2.40 -1.52 4.71
C LEU A 96 -2.57 -2.36 5.97
N THR A 97 -1.48 -2.93 6.51
CA THR A 97 -1.49 -3.62 7.80
C THR A 97 -1.95 -2.68 8.92
N ALA A 98 -1.38 -1.48 8.99
CA ALA A 98 -1.76 -0.47 9.97
C ALA A 98 -3.24 -0.05 9.85
N ALA A 99 -3.76 0.09 8.63
CA ALA A 99 -5.15 0.45 8.41
C ALA A 99 -6.12 -0.70 8.76
N LEU A 100 -5.82 -1.93 8.30
CA LEU A 100 -6.68 -3.10 8.56
C LEU A 100 -6.63 -3.56 10.02
N SER A 101 -5.56 -3.25 10.76
CA SER A 101 -5.48 -3.56 12.20
C SER A 101 -6.47 -2.76 13.04
N GLN A 102 -7.03 -1.66 12.51
CA GLN A 102 -8.06 -0.89 13.21
C GLN A 102 -9.46 -1.52 13.14
N PHE A 103 -9.65 -2.57 12.32
CA PHE A 103 -10.91 -3.28 12.20
C PHE A 103 -10.89 -4.57 13.03
N GLU A 104 -11.98 -4.84 13.72
CA GLU A 104 -12.11 -5.95 14.65
C GLU A 104 -12.01 -7.32 13.98
N GLY A 105 -11.40 -8.29 14.67
CA GLY A 105 -11.42 -9.70 14.29
C GLY A 105 -10.59 -10.06 13.07
N ASN A 106 -9.78 -9.15 12.55
CA ASN A 106 -8.87 -9.45 11.44
C ASN A 106 -7.72 -10.36 11.89
N ARG A 107 -7.26 -11.21 10.98
CA ARG A 107 -6.11 -12.09 11.14
C ARG A 107 -5.13 -11.82 10.01
N PHE A 108 -3.84 -11.77 10.31
CA PHE A 108 -2.81 -11.46 9.34
C PHE A 108 -1.90 -12.67 9.11
N VAL A 109 -1.67 -13.01 7.85
CA VAL A 109 -0.72 -14.05 7.43
C VAL A 109 0.37 -13.39 6.59
N PHE A 110 1.57 -13.29 7.15
CA PHE A 110 2.73 -12.70 6.50
C PHE A 110 3.56 -13.80 5.85
N ILE A 111 3.54 -13.86 4.50
CA ILE A 111 4.13 -14.90 3.69
C ILE A 111 5.35 -14.34 2.98
N SER A 112 6.54 -14.67 3.47
CA SER A 112 7.80 -14.14 2.92
C SER A 112 8.99 -15.06 3.21
N PRO A 113 10.06 -14.97 2.41
CA PRO A 113 11.34 -15.50 2.82
C PRO A 113 11.81 -14.83 4.12
N GLU A 114 12.71 -15.48 4.85
CA GLU A 114 13.21 -14.95 6.13
C GLU A 114 13.84 -13.56 6.01
N ASP A 115 14.59 -13.33 4.94
CA ASP A 115 15.28 -12.06 4.66
C ASP A 115 14.31 -10.90 4.36
N LEU A 116 13.06 -11.19 4.00
CA LEU A 116 12.03 -10.22 3.60
C LEU A 116 10.83 -10.17 4.56
N ARG A 117 10.98 -10.65 5.79
CA ARG A 117 9.94 -10.61 6.83
C ARG A 117 9.50 -9.19 7.16
N LEU A 118 8.27 -9.09 7.63
CA LEU A 118 7.71 -7.84 8.11
C LEU A 118 8.57 -7.27 9.25
N PRO A 119 8.98 -5.99 9.18
CA PRO A 119 9.80 -5.37 10.21
C PRO A 119 9.12 -5.36 11.57
N GLN A 120 9.92 -5.52 12.65
CA GLN A 120 9.38 -5.57 14.00
C GLN A 120 8.66 -4.28 14.41
N TYR A 121 9.11 -3.12 13.92
CA TYR A 121 8.45 -1.85 14.23
C TYR A 121 7.00 -1.80 13.71
N VAL A 122 6.71 -2.39 12.54
CA VAL A 122 5.33 -2.45 12.01
C VAL A 122 4.45 -3.31 12.92
N LYS A 123 4.96 -4.43 13.42
CA LYS A 123 4.24 -5.28 14.37
C LYS A 123 3.94 -4.54 15.68
N ASN A 124 4.95 -3.88 16.23
CA ASN A 124 4.84 -3.14 17.49
C ASN A 124 3.92 -1.92 17.39
N GLU A 125 3.89 -1.24 16.25
CA GLU A 125 3.11 -0.01 16.07
C GLU A 125 1.68 -0.27 15.60
N SER A 126 1.43 -1.39 14.89
CA SER A 126 0.13 -1.65 14.25
C SER A 126 -0.62 -2.84 14.84
N LEU A 127 0.05 -3.95 15.10
CA LEU A 127 -0.61 -5.21 15.49
C LEU A 127 -0.71 -5.39 17.00
N GLU A 128 0.37 -5.07 17.73
CA GLU A 128 0.38 -5.23 19.20
C GLU A 128 -0.61 -4.29 19.90
N PRO A 129 -0.70 -2.98 19.56
CA PRO A 129 -1.65 -2.08 20.21
C PRO A 129 -3.11 -2.44 19.96
N THR A 130 -3.39 -3.10 18.85
CA THR A 130 -4.73 -3.50 18.43
C THR A 130 -5.04 -4.96 18.77
N HIS A 131 -4.09 -5.67 19.41
CA HIS A 131 -4.21 -7.09 19.79
C HIS A 131 -4.56 -8.02 18.62
N GLN A 132 -4.11 -7.69 17.40
CA GLN A 132 -4.39 -8.48 16.22
C GLN A 132 -3.59 -9.78 16.20
N ILE A 133 -4.26 -10.86 15.76
CA ILE A 133 -3.62 -12.16 15.61
C ILE A 133 -2.85 -12.19 14.29
N TYR A 134 -1.59 -12.59 14.33
CA TYR A 134 -0.80 -12.75 13.11
C TYR A 134 0.06 -14.01 13.13
N LYS A 135 0.42 -14.47 11.94
CA LYS A 135 1.32 -15.62 11.68
C LYS A 135 2.34 -15.22 10.61
N GLU A 136 3.56 -15.68 10.76
CA GLU A 136 4.61 -15.57 9.74
C GLU A 136 4.94 -16.95 9.18
N THR A 137 5.02 -17.08 7.87
CA THR A 137 5.33 -18.33 7.16
C THR A 137 6.04 -18.03 5.83
N ALA A 138 6.66 -19.05 5.22
CA ALA A 138 7.17 -18.98 3.86
C ALA A 138 6.30 -19.77 2.86
N ASP A 139 5.27 -20.46 3.33
CA ASP A 139 4.47 -21.40 2.52
C ASP A 139 3.15 -20.76 2.07
N LEU A 140 3.16 -20.15 0.87
CA LEU A 140 1.97 -19.56 0.25
C LEU A 140 0.91 -20.64 -0.02
N GLU A 141 1.33 -21.80 -0.54
CA GLU A 141 0.42 -22.85 -0.96
C GLU A 141 -0.43 -23.39 0.20
N ALA A 142 0.21 -23.61 1.36
CA ALA A 142 -0.47 -24.09 2.56
C ALA A 142 -1.46 -23.07 3.14
N GLU A 143 -1.24 -21.76 2.93
CA GLU A 143 -2.09 -20.72 3.48
C GLU A 143 -3.28 -20.35 2.57
N LEU A 144 -3.14 -20.51 1.24
CA LEU A 144 -4.17 -20.12 0.27
C LEU A 144 -5.59 -20.57 0.60
N PRO A 145 -5.85 -21.83 1.05
CA PRO A 145 -7.19 -22.29 1.37
C PRO A 145 -7.88 -21.56 2.54
N HIS A 146 -7.09 -20.80 3.32
CA HIS A 146 -7.54 -20.18 4.57
C HIS A 146 -7.64 -18.65 4.48
N LEU A 147 -7.32 -18.07 3.33
CA LEU A 147 -7.31 -16.62 3.13
C LEU A 147 -8.66 -16.10 2.62
N ASP A 148 -9.10 -15.00 3.19
CA ASP A 148 -10.20 -14.19 2.65
C ASP A 148 -9.72 -13.19 1.59
N VAL A 149 -8.47 -12.72 1.70
CA VAL A 149 -7.83 -11.75 0.81
C VAL A 149 -6.36 -12.12 0.62
N LEU A 150 -5.86 -12.10 -0.59
CA LEU A 150 -4.43 -12.23 -0.89
C LEU A 150 -3.90 -10.91 -1.47
N TYR A 151 -2.90 -10.32 -0.83
CA TYR A 151 -2.17 -9.14 -1.28
C TYR A 151 -0.75 -9.54 -1.70
N MET A 152 -0.51 -9.55 -3.00
CA MET A 152 0.80 -9.89 -3.57
C MET A 152 1.67 -8.65 -3.75
N THR A 153 2.97 -8.78 -3.52
CA THR A 153 3.95 -7.71 -3.80
C THR A 153 5.13 -8.25 -4.57
N ARG A 154 5.70 -7.43 -5.43
CA ARG A 154 6.95 -7.78 -6.11
C ARG A 154 8.15 -7.66 -5.16
N ILE A 155 9.19 -8.43 -5.42
CA ILE A 155 10.50 -8.23 -4.78
C ILE A 155 11.20 -7.08 -5.49
N GLN A 156 11.55 -6.03 -4.73
CA GLN A 156 12.05 -4.75 -5.26
C GLN A 156 13.56 -4.81 -5.47
N GLN A 157 14.04 -5.08 -6.70
CA GLN A 157 15.48 -5.13 -7.03
C GLN A 157 16.24 -3.89 -6.55
N GLU A 158 15.64 -2.72 -6.67
CA GLU A 158 16.21 -1.43 -6.29
C GLU A 158 16.53 -1.27 -4.79
N ARG A 159 16.14 -2.23 -3.97
CA ARG A 159 16.39 -2.25 -2.52
C ARG A 159 17.54 -3.14 -2.08
N PHE A 160 18.07 -3.95 -3.00
CA PHE A 160 19.19 -4.85 -2.71
C PHE A 160 20.51 -4.17 -3.06
N PHE A 161 21.49 -4.28 -2.16
CA PHE A 161 22.86 -3.83 -2.40
C PHE A 161 23.65 -4.85 -3.22
N ASN A 162 23.25 -6.13 -3.20
CA ASN A 162 23.88 -7.24 -3.88
C ASN A 162 22.90 -7.90 -4.85
N GLU A 163 23.30 -7.97 -6.14
CA GLU A 163 22.50 -8.61 -7.19
C GLU A 163 22.31 -10.11 -6.95
N GLU A 164 23.29 -10.79 -6.35
CA GLU A 164 23.19 -12.23 -6.03
C GLU A 164 22.08 -12.50 -5.00
N GLU A 165 21.94 -11.63 -4.01
CA GLU A 165 20.87 -11.73 -3.01
C GLU A 165 19.49 -11.56 -3.65
N TYR A 166 19.34 -10.57 -4.54
CA TYR A 166 18.12 -10.39 -5.31
C TYR A 166 17.78 -11.60 -6.18
N LEU A 167 18.77 -12.14 -6.93
CA LEU A 167 18.58 -13.29 -7.82
C LEU A 167 18.17 -14.55 -7.05
N ARG A 168 18.64 -14.74 -5.82
CA ARG A 168 18.24 -15.84 -4.95
C ARG A 168 16.77 -15.76 -4.53
N LEU A 169 16.25 -14.56 -4.35
CA LEU A 169 14.88 -14.31 -3.87
C LEU A 169 13.88 -14.05 -5.01
N LYS A 170 14.38 -13.65 -6.18
CA LYS A 170 13.56 -13.42 -7.36
C LYS A 170 12.77 -14.67 -7.72
N GLY A 171 11.44 -14.50 -7.90
CA GLY A 171 10.56 -15.59 -8.32
C GLY A 171 10.28 -16.65 -7.24
N CYS A 172 10.63 -16.40 -5.96
CA CYS A 172 10.32 -17.34 -4.87
C CYS A 172 8.80 -17.52 -4.66
N TYR A 173 7.98 -16.56 -5.08
CA TYR A 173 6.53 -16.66 -5.12
C TYR A 173 6.03 -16.36 -6.53
N GLN A 174 5.25 -17.28 -7.07
CA GLN A 174 4.58 -17.13 -8.36
C GLN A 174 3.18 -17.69 -8.24
N LEU A 175 2.19 -16.82 -8.32
CA LEU A 175 0.79 -17.19 -8.37
C LEU A 175 0.41 -17.44 -9.82
N ASP A 176 0.04 -18.68 -10.13
CA ASP A 176 -0.55 -19.11 -11.40
C ASP A 176 -1.98 -19.62 -11.19
N GLU A 177 -2.64 -19.96 -12.28
CA GLU A 177 -4.00 -20.50 -12.25
C GLU A 177 -4.09 -21.78 -11.40
N ALA A 178 -3.14 -22.69 -11.52
CA ALA A 178 -3.14 -23.98 -10.81
C ALA A 178 -3.05 -23.77 -9.29
N LEU A 179 -2.19 -22.88 -8.84
CA LEU A 179 -2.05 -22.54 -7.43
C LEU A 179 -3.29 -21.80 -6.92
N LEU A 180 -3.84 -20.87 -7.72
CA LEU A 180 -5.03 -20.11 -7.36
C LEU A 180 -6.28 -21.02 -7.19
N GLN A 181 -6.36 -22.17 -7.86
CA GLN A 181 -7.47 -23.14 -7.65
C GLN A 181 -7.54 -23.70 -6.23
N LYS A 182 -6.47 -23.58 -5.43
CA LYS A 182 -6.46 -24.00 -4.01
C LYS A 182 -7.10 -22.97 -3.08
N ALA A 183 -7.27 -21.75 -3.55
CA ALA A 183 -7.87 -20.66 -2.79
C ALA A 183 -9.40 -20.65 -2.86
N PRO A 184 -10.10 -20.04 -1.88
CA PRO A 184 -11.54 -19.82 -1.94
C PRO A 184 -11.95 -19.07 -3.21
N GLN A 185 -13.13 -19.41 -3.74
CA GLN A 185 -13.65 -18.83 -4.99
C GLN A 185 -13.96 -17.33 -4.88
N ASP A 186 -14.17 -16.84 -3.67
CA ASP A 186 -14.46 -15.42 -3.37
C ASP A 186 -13.25 -14.65 -2.82
N MET A 187 -12.04 -15.25 -2.84
CA MET A 187 -10.81 -14.60 -2.37
C MET A 187 -10.26 -13.63 -3.43
N PRO A 188 -10.35 -12.30 -3.27
CA PRO A 188 -9.71 -11.38 -4.20
C PRO A 188 -8.19 -11.41 -4.07
N VAL A 189 -7.52 -11.35 -5.22
CA VAL A 189 -6.08 -11.15 -5.34
C VAL A 189 -5.82 -9.69 -5.66
N LEU A 190 -5.11 -8.99 -4.79
CA LEU A 190 -4.71 -7.60 -4.93
C LEU A 190 -3.21 -7.49 -5.22
N HIS A 191 -2.82 -6.44 -5.92
CA HIS A 191 -1.42 -6.10 -6.20
C HIS A 191 -1.28 -4.60 -6.47
N PRO A 192 -0.33 -3.88 -5.86
CA PRO A 192 -0.19 -2.43 -6.06
C PRO A 192 0.36 -2.04 -7.45
N LEU A 193 0.73 -3.02 -8.27
CA LEU A 193 1.34 -2.86 -9.59
C LEU A 193 2.52 -1.86 -9.63
N PRO A 194 3.47 -1.95 -10.59
CA PRO A 194 3.54 -2.99 -11.61
C PRO A 194 4.03 -4.33 -11.07
N ARG A 195 3.51 -5.42 -11.61
CA ARG A 195 4.04 -6.78 -11.36
C ARG A 195 5.14 -7.11 -12.37
N ILE A 196 5.96 -8.12 -12.04
CA ILE A 196 7.00 -8.69 -12.94
C ILE A 196 6.63 -10.13 -13.26
N ASP A 197 6.83 -11.05 -12.32
CA ASP A 197 6.64 -12.50 -12.49
C ASP A 197 5.90 -13.16 -11.30
N GLU A 198 5.60 -12.41 -10.26
CA GLU A 198 4.93 -12.90 -9.05
C GLU A 198 3.46 -13.25 -9.24
N ILE A 199 2.82 -12.75 -10.29
CA ILE A 199 1.49 -13.18 -10.74
C ILE A 199 1.59 -13.46 -12.23
N LYS A 200 1.27 -14.68 -12.64
CA LYS A 200 1.27 -15.10 -14.04
C LYS A 200 0.09 -14.50 -14.81
N LYS A 201 0.23 -14.44 -16.14
CA LYS A 201 -0.81 -13.87 -17.02
C LYS A 201 -2.08 -14.71 -17.08
N ASP A 202 -1.98 -16.01 -16.84
CA ASP A 202 -3.12 -16.92 -16.79
C ASP A 202 -4.11 -16.62 -15.66
N VAL A 203 -3.66 -15.87 -14.63
CA VAL A 203 -4.51 -15.37 -13.54
C VAL A 203 -5.37 -14.17 -13.96
N ASP A 204 -5.02 -13.44 -15.03
CA ASP A 204 -5.64 -12.16 -15.37
C ASP A 204 -7.14 -12.25 -15.68
N ASP A 205 -7.58 -13.36 -16.24
CA ASP A 205 -8.99 -13.61 -16.61
C ASP A 205 -9.78 -14.30 -15.48
N ASP A 206 -9.15 -14.64 -14.35
CA ASP A 206 -9.84 -15.20 -13.20
C ASP A 206 -10.65 -14.10 -12.47
N PRO A 207 -11.93 -14.35 -12.10
CA PRO A 207 -12.77 -13.37 -11.41
C PRO A 207 -12.20 -12.87 -10.08
N ARG A 208 -11.25 -13.61 -9.48
CA ARG A 208 -10.55 -13.22 -8.25
C ARG A 208 -9.42 -12.22 -8.50
N ALA A 209 -8.97 -12.02 -9.75
CA ALA A 209 -7.95 -11.03 -10.12
C ALA A 209 -8.47 -9.60 -9.96
N ALA A 210 -8.37 -9.05 -8.76
CA ALA A 210 -8.92 -7.74 -8.43
C ALA A 210 -7.94 -6.57 -8.65
N TYR A 211 -6.69 -6.83 -9.03
CA TYR A 211 -5.65 -5.80 -9.13
C TYR A 211 -5.87 -4.77 -10.25
N PHE A 212 -6.59 -5.11 -11.31
CA PHE A 212 -6.96 -4.10 -12.32
C PHE A 212 -8.13 -3.23 -11.87
N ASP A 213 -9.14 -3.81 -11.20
CA ASP A 213 -10.20 -3.03 -10.55
C ASP A 213 -9.65 -2.12 -9.45
N GLN A 214 -8.66 -2.61 -8.70
CA GLN A 214 -7.91 -1.83 -7.72
C GLN A 214 -7.29 -0.58 -8.35
N VAL A 215 -6.69 -0.69 -9.54
CA VAL A 215 -6.18 0.50 -10.27
C VAL A 215 -7.32 1.45 -10.64
N HIS A 216 -8.44 0.93 -11.12
CA HIS A 216 -9.62 1.75 -11.47
C HIS A 216 -10.20 2.47 -10.25
N ASN A 217 -10.28 1.81 -9.10
CA ASN A 217 -10.68 2.40 -7.83
C ASN A 217 -9.78 3.59 -7.42
N GLY A 218 -8.55 3.60 -7.91
CA GLY A 218 -7.63 4.71 -7.73
C GLY A 218 -8.13 6.03 -8.30
N VAL A 219 -8.99 6.02 -9.31
CA VAL A 219 -9.62 7.24 -9.86
C VAL A 219 -10.58 7.82 -8.82
N TYR A 220 -11.50 7.00 -8.32
CA TYR A 220 -12.51 7.43 -7.34
C TYR A 220 -11.89 7.90 -6.02
N ILE A 221 -10.94 7.16 -5.49
CA ILE A 221 -10.25 7.52 -4.24
C ILE A 221 -9.51 8.86 -4.39
N ARG A 222 -8.81 9.08 -5.49
CA ARG A 222 -8.10 10.37 -5.71
C ARG A 222 -9.05 11.53 -5.89
N MET A 223 -10.17 11.33 -6.58
CA MET A 223 -11.24 12.34 -6.65
C MET A 223 -11.79 12.65 -5.25
N ALA A 224 -12.13 11.63 -4.46
CA ALA A 224 -12.65 11.81 -3.11
C ALA A 224 -11.65 12.55 -2.19
N ILE A 225 -10.35 12.23 -2.27
CA ILE A 225 -9.31 12.92 -1.51
C ILE A 225 -9.27 14.41 -1.88
N ILE A 226 -9.31 14.75 -3.18
CA ILE A 226 -9.28 16.14 -3.64
C ILE A 226 -10.52 16.89 -3.17
N LEU A 227 -11.72 16.31 -3.35
CA LEU A 227 -12.97 16.92 -2.89
C LEU A 227 -12.95 17.16 -1.39
N ALA A 228 -12.50 16.17 -0.61
CA ALA A 228 -12.42 16.30 0.85
C ALA A 228 -11.44 17.39 1.30
N LEU A 229 -10.25 17.45 0.69
CA LEU A 229 -9.22 18.44 1.06
C LEU A 229 -9.56 19.88 0.66
N LEU A 230 -10.34 20.06 -0.39
CA LEU A 230 -10.79 21.35 -0.87
C LEU A 230 -12.18 21.74 -0.35
N ASP A 231 -12.78 20.92 0.51
CA ASP A 231 -14.14 21.10 1.06
C ASP A 231 -15.21 21.29 -0.04
N ILE A 232 -15.03 20.61 -1.18
CA ILE A 232 -15.93 20.65 -2.32
C ILE A 232 -16.98 19.54 -2.18
N PRO A 233 -18.28 19.85 -2.24
CA PRO A 233 -19.34 18.85 -2.26
C PRO A 233 -19.22 17.92 -3.48
N ASP A 234 -19.55 16.66 -3.29
CA ASP A 234 -19.68 15.71 -4.39
C ASP A 234 -20.72 16.22 -5.42
N PRO A 235 -20.37 16.33 -6.70
CA PRO A 235 -21.25 16.96 -7.69
C PRO A 235 -22.52 16.16 -8.00
N VAL A 236 -22.57 14.88 -7.62
CA VAL A 236 -23.73 13.99 -7.85
C VAL A 236 -24.66 14.00 -6.64
N THR A 237 -24.10 13.87 -5.45
CA THR A 237 -24.88 13.74 -4.20
C THR A 237 -25.13 15.07 -3.51
N GLY A 238 -24.35 16.11 -3.81
CA GLY A 238 -24.36 17.41 -3.13
C GLY A 238 -23.84 17.36 -1.69
N LYS A 239 -23.33 16.22 -1.23
CA LYS A 239 -22.81 16.05 0.13
C LYS A 239 -21.30 16.20 0.15
N LYS A 240 -20.76 16.71 1.28
CA LYS A 240 -19.33 16.68 1.52
C LYS A 240 -18.85 15.28 1.84
N VAL A 241 -17.66 14.90 1.34
CA VAL A 241 -17.10 13.54 1.49
C VAL A 241 -16.91 13.16 2.96
N LEU A 242 -16.60 14.12 3.84
CA LEU A 242 -16.39 13.86 5.28
C LEU A 242 -17.69 13.91 6.11
N GLU A 243 -18.83 14.22 5.49
CA GLU A 243 -20.14 14.27 6.15
C GLU A 243 -21.07 13.14 5.68
N ALA A 244 -20.56 12.26 4.81
CA ALA A 244 -21.35 11.21 4.15
C ALA A 244 -21.41 9.89 4.95
#